data_858c04abf014cbf26a77fca1b792a37c
#
_entry.id   858c04abf014cbf26a77fca1b792a37c
#
_cell.length_a   1.000
_cell.length_b   1.000
_cell.length_c   1.000
_cell.angle_alpha   90.00
_cell.angle_beta   90.00
_cell.angle_gamma   90.00
#
_symmetry.space_group_name_H-M   'P 1'
#
loop_
_entity.id
_entity.type
_entity.pdbx_description
1 polymer ?
#
loop_
_entity_poly.entity_id
_entity_poly.type
_entity_poly.pdbx_seq_one_letter_code
_entity_poly.pdbx_strand_id
1 'polypeptide(L)'
;MDHMVNNGRLTGKVAVITGGNSGIGLATARRFVSEGAYVFISGRRQDELDKAVAILGSGVTGVQGDISNLDDLDRLFATVQAEKGHVDVLFANAGIGGRSPLGAISEEQFDKVFDVNVKGTLFTVQKALPLMRAGGSIILTGSTTGSMGTPAFSVYSATKAAIRNFARSWALDLKGTGIRVNVLAPGATTTPGLLNGLAKTGMQEALLAGLASQAPLERVGNPDETAAVALFLASDDSSFMTGSEVFVDGGLAQV
;
A
#
# COMPACT_ATOMS: atom_id res chain seq x y z
N MET A 1 -24.50 -22.87 -24.72
CA MET A 1 -24.01 -21.51 -24.41
C MET A 1 -23.37 -21.59 -23.05
N ASP A 2 -22.05 -21.82 -23.03
CA ASP A 2 -21.29 -21.82 -21.79
C ASP A 2 -21.35 -20.42 -21.19
N HIS A 3 -22.04 -20.28 -20.08
CA HIS A 3 -21.89 -19.11 -19.23
C HIS A 3 -20.42 -19.13 -18.74
N MET A 4 -19.54 -18.36 -19.38
CA MET A 4 -18.27 -18.03 -18.77
C MET A 4 -18.60 -17.36 -17.44
N VAL A 5 -18.51 -18.14 -16.35
CA VAL A 5 -18.47 -17.58 -15.01
C VAL A 5 -17.27 -16.67 -15.02
N ASN A 6 -17.50 -15.38 -14.97
CA ASN A 6 -16.44 -14.38 -14.88
C ASN A 6 -15.81 -14.54 -13.49
N ASN A 7 -14.91 -15.51 -13.36
CA ASN A 7 -14.13 -15.69 -12.15
C ASN A 7 -13.21 -14.48 -12.04
N GLY A 8 -13.41 -13.68 -11.00
CA GLY A 8 -12.54 -12.53 -10.73
C GLY A 8 -11.07 -12.96 -10.67
N ARG A 9 -10.16 -12.02 -10.97
CA ARG A 9 -8.70 -12.27 -11.08
C ARG A 9 -8.07 -12.80 -9.80
N LEU A 10 -8.74 -12.64 -8.65
CA LEU A 10 -8.27 -13.09 -7.33
C LEU A 10 -9.20 -14.12 -6.69
N THR A 11 -10.00 -14.81 -7.49
CA THR A 11 -10.93 -15.84 -7.00
C THR A 11 -10.20 -16.89 -6.15
N GLY A 12 -10.64 -17.06 -4.89
CA GLY A 12 -10.08 -18.02 -3.94
C GLY A 12 -8.73 -17.60 -3.33
N LYS A 13 -8.20 -16.43 -3.65
CA LYS A 13 -6.96 -15.89 -3.07
C LYS A 13 -7.23 -15.25 -1.71
N VAL A 14 -6.24 -15.32 -0.83
CA VAL A 14 -6.20 -14.65 0.47
C VAL A 14 -5.25 -13.47 0.39
N ALA A 15 -5.77 -12.26 0.64
CA ALA A 15 -5.00 -11.03 0.61
C ALA A 15 -4.92 -10.39 2.00
N VAL A 16 -3.76 -9.79 2.32
CA VAL A 16 -3.57 -8.95 3.51
C VAL A 16 -3.20 -7.55 3.06
N ILE A 17 -3.92 -6.53 3.56
CA ILE A 17 -3.70 -5.12 3.23
C ILE A 17 -3.51 -4.32 4.52
N THR A 18 -2.31 -3.83 4.77
CA THR A 18 -2.09 -2.91 5.89
C THR A 18 -2.56 -1.50 5.54
N GLY A 19 -3.18 -0.80 6.51
CA GLY A 19 -3.82 0.50 6.24
C GLY A 19 -5.04 0.38 5.30
N GLY A 20 -5.73 -0.77 5.33
CA GLY A 20 -6.87 -1.08 4.46
C GLY A 20 -8.18 -0.39 4.84
N ASN A 21 -8.19 0.42 5.89
CA ASN A 21 -9.38 1.11 6.39
C ASN A 21 -9.63 2.49 5.76
N SER A 22 -8.75 2.98 4.86
CA SER A 22 -8.92 4.28 4.21
C SER A 22 -8.10 4.42 2.92
N GLY A 23 -8.43 5.42 2.10
CA GLY A 23 -7.65 5.83 0.93
C GLY A 23 -7.35 4.70 -0.05
N ILE A 24 -6.09 4.60 -0.49
CA ILE A 24 -5.63 3.59 -1.44
C ILE A 24 -5.85 2.16 -0.91
N GLY A 25 -5.58 1.94 0.39
CA GLY A 25 -5.77 0.62 0.99
C GLY A 25 -7.22 0.15 0.95
N LEU A 26 -8.17 1.03 1.29
CA LEU A 26 -9.61 0.71 1.23
C LEU A 26 -10.10 0.50 -0.22
N ALA A 27 -9.67 1.35 -1.14
CA ALA A 27 -10.01 1.19 -2.55
C ALA A 27 -9.48 -0.15 -3.10
N THR A 28 -8.25 -0.53 -2.72
CA THR A 28 -7.65 -1.81 -3.09
C THR A 28 -8.40 -2.98 -2.44
N ALA A 29 -8.75 -2.89 -1.15
CA ALA A 29 -9.53 -3.93 -0.48
C ALA A 29 -10.88 -4.16 -1.17
N ARG A 30 -11.60 -3.08 -1.51
CA ARG A 30 -12.85 -3.14 -2.26
C ARG A 30 -12.65 -3.83 -3.62
N ARG A 31 -11.60 -3.46 -4.35
CA ARG A 31 -11.29 -4.06 -5.64
C ARG A 31 -10.95 -5.55 -5.51
N PHE A 32 -10.14 -5.94 -4.52
CA PHE A 32 -9.77 -7.33 -4.31
C PHE A 32 -10.96 -8.21 -3.93
N VAL A 33 -11.84 -7.71 -3.04
CA VAL A 33 -13.11 -8.40 -2.70
C VAL A 33 -13.99 -8.58 -3.95
N SER A 34 -14.14 -7.54 -4.78
CA SER A 34 -14.93 -7.63 -6.02
C SER A 34 -14.35 -8.59 -7.06
N GLU A 35 -13.05 -8.89 -6.97
CA GLU A 35 -12.33 -9.87 -7.79
C GLU A 35 -12.23 -11.27 -7.14
N GLY A 36 -12.99 -11.50 -6.08
CA GLY A 36 -13.17 -12.82 -5.46
C GLY A 36 -12.13 -13.21 -4.40
N ALA A 37 -11.30 -12.26 -3.94
CA ALA A 37 -10.38 -12.50 -2.83
C ALA A 37 -11.09 -12.45 -1.47
N TYR A 38 -10.57 -13.22 -0.51
CA TYR A 38 -10.78 -12.94 0.90
C TYR A 38 -9.71 -11.99 1.41
N VAL A 39 -10.10 -10.89 2.07
CA VAL A 39 -9.19 -9.80 2.40
C VAL A 39 -9.10 -9.57 3.90
N PHE A 40 -7.89 -9.60 4.46
CA PHE A 40 -7.62 -9.07 5.79
C PHE A 40 -7.17 -7.62 5.66
N ILE A 41 -7.81 -6.73 6.40
CA ILE A 41 -7.39 -5.32 6.46
C ILE A 41 -6.93 -4.98 7.87
N SER A 42 -5.88 -4.17 7.99
CA SER A 42 -5.48 -3.63 9.30
C SER A 42 -5.51 -2.11 9.33
N GLY A 43 -5.69 -1.56 10.54
CA GLY A 43 -5.67 -0.14 10.81
C GLY A 43 -5.67 0.15 12.31
N ARG A 44 -5.20 1.33 12.70
CA ARG A 44 -5.02 1.69 14.11
C ARG A 44 -6.32 2.04 14.83
N ARG A 45 -7.26 2.63 14.11
CA ARG A 45 -8.54 3.11 14.68
C ARG A 45 -9.61 2.08 14.44
N GLN A 46 -10.14 1.53 15.55
CA GLN A 46 -11.15 0.47 15.48
C GLN A 46 -12.43 0.95 14.80
N ASP A 47 -12.92 2.15 15.15
CA ASP A 47 -14.13 2.73 14.56
C ASP A 47 -14.07 2.88 13.03
N GLU A 48 -12.91 3.29 12.51
CA GLU A 48 -12.69 3.40 11.06
C GLU A 48 -12.52 2.03 10.40
N LEU A 49 -11.96 1.07 11.12
CA LEU A 49 -11.82 -0.30 10.65
C LEU A 49 -13.19 -0.98 10.54
N ASP A 50 -14.05 -0.79 11.54
CA ASP A 50 -15.42 -1.34 11.56
C ASP A 50 -16.27 -0.76 10.42
N LYS A 51 -16.14 0.56 10.16
CA LYS A 51 -16.79 1.19 9.01
C LYS A 51 -16.31 0.61 7.68
N ALA A 52 -14.99 0.38 7.55
CA ALA A 52 -14.42 -0.21 6.34
C ALA A 52 -14.92 -1.64 6.13
N VAL A 53 -14.95 -2.47 7.18
CA VAL A 53 -15.51 -3.83 7.12
C VAL A 53 -16.99 -3.80 6.71
N ALA A 54 -17.78 -2.89 7.28
CA ALA A 54 -19.20 -2.74 6.91
C ALA A 54 -19.39 -2.33 5.44
N ILE A 55 -18.53 -1.47 4.89
CA ILE A 55 -18.55 -1.04 3.48
C ILE A 55 -18.14 -2.19 2.55
N LEU A 56 -17.13 -2.97 2.93
CA LEU A 56 -16.60 -4.06 2.11
C LEU A 56 -17.51 -5.29 2.12
N GLY A 57 -18.31 -5.48 3.15
CA GLY A 57 -19.28 -6.56 3.27
C GLY A 57 -18.66 -7.92 3.57
N SER A 58 -19.14 -8.97 2.90
CA SER A 58 -18.63 -10.33 3.07
C SER A 58 -17.26 -10.51 2.39
N GLY A 59 -16.44 -11.40 2.95
CA GLY A 59 -15.10 -11.69 2.39
C GLY A 59 -13.99 -10.78 2.93
N VAL A 60 -14.23 -10.11 4.07
CA VAL A 60 -13.23 -9.29 4.74
C VAL A 60 -13.20 -9.52 6.25
N THR A 61 -11.99 -9.52 6.82
CA THR A 61 -11.74 -9.47 8.28
C THR A 61 -10.92 -8.23 8.60
N GLY A 62 -11.36 -7.44 9.58
CA GLY A 62 -10.62 -6.28 10.11
C GLY A 62 -9.82 -6.68 11.35
N VAL A 63 -8.53 -6.38 11.39
CA VAL A 63 -7.66 -6.61 12.55
C VAL A 63 -7.03 -5.29 12.98
N GLN A 64 -7.38 -4.81 14.18
CA GLN A 64 -6.79 -3.58 14.70
C GLN A 64 -5.29 -3.77 14.99
N GLY A 65 -4.47 -2.80 14.57
CA GLY A 65 -3.05 -2.83 14.85
C GLY A 65 -2.29 -1.65 14.24
N ASP A 66 -1.14 -1.35 14.84
CA ASP A 66 -0.12 -0.43 14.31
C ASP A 66 1.05 -1.24 13.77
N ILE A 67 1.40 -1.05 12.51
CA ILE A 67 2.51 -1.80 11.88
C ILE A 67 3.89 -1.50 12.49
N SER A 68 4.03 -0.39 13.23
CA SER A 68 5.26 -0.09 13.99
C SER A 68 5.36 -0.89 15.29
N ASN A 69 4.28 -1.52 15.75
CA ASN A 69 4.23 -2.43 16.88
C ASN A 69 4.29 -3.89 16.41
N LEU A 70 5.34 -4.62 16.78
CA LEU A 70 5.56 -5.98 16.31
C LEU A 70 4.53 -6.98 16.87
N ASP A 71 4.02 -6.76 18.08
CA ASP A 71 2.98 -7.61 18.69
C ASP A 71 1.64 -7.47 17.93
N ASP A 72 1.35 -6.27 17.42
CA ASP A 72 0.16 -6.06 16.59
C ASP A 72 0.28 -6.78 15.24
N LEU A 73 1.48 -6.84 14.65
CA LEU A 73 1.74 -7.64 13.47
C LEU A 73 1.65 -9.14 13.76
N ASP A 74 2.14 -9.60 14.91
CA ASP A 74 1.99 -11.00 15.33
C ASP A 74 0.52 -11.38 15.45
N ARG A 75 -0.30 -10.54 16.07
CA ARG A 75 -1.75 -10.73 16.16
C ARG A 75 -2.42 -10.77 14.79
N LEU A 76 -2.04 -9.87 13.87
CA LEU A 76 -2.57 -9.87 12.50
C LEU A 76 -2.32 -11.21 11.81
N PHE A 77 -1.05 -11.67 11.78
CA PHE A 77 -0.70 -12.88 11.06
C PHE A 77 -1.14 -14.17 11.78
N ALA A 78 -1.27 -14.15 13.10
CA ALA A 78 -1.92 -15.23 13.85
C ALA A 78 -3.41 -15.37 13.48
N THR A 79 -4.11 -14.24 13.31
CA THR A 79 -5.51 -14.25 12.84
C THR A 79 -5.61 -14.81 11.42
N VAL A 80 -4.75 -14.39 10.51
CA VAL A 80 -4.68 -14.91 9.12
C VAL A 80 -4.42 -16.42 9.13
N GLN A 81 -3.45 -16.87 9.93
CA GLN A 81 -3.10 -18.29 10.07
C GLN A 81 -4.29 -19.10 10.58
N ALA A 82 -5.00 -18.61 11.60
CA ALA A 82 -6.13 -19.31 12.21
C ALA A 82 -7.35 -19.41 11.25
N GLU A 83 -7.64 -18.35 10.49
CA GLU A 83 -8.83 -18.30 9.64
C GLU A 83 -8.62 -18.89 8.24
N LYS A 84 -7.42 -18.73 7.66
CA LYS A 84 -7.14 -19.09 6.25
C LYS A 84 -5.90 -19.95 6.05
N GLY A 85 -4.95 -19.94 6.97
CA GLY A 85 -3.74 -20.75 6.94
C GLY A 85 -2.67 -20.31 5.93
N HIS A 86 -2.91 -19.30 5.10
CA HIS A 86 -1.95 -18.82 4.11
C HIS A 86 -2.23 -17.39 3.65
N VAL A 87 -1.27 -16.82 2.91
CA VAL A 87 -1.36 -15.53 2.22
C VAL A 87 -0.91 -15.71 0.77
N ASP A 88 -1.76 -15.31 -0.18
CA ASP A 88 -1.40 -15.24 -1.60
C ASP A 88 -0.92 -13.84 -2.00
N VAL A 89 -1.53 -12.79 -1.42
CA VAL A 89 -1.20 -11.40 -1.73
C VAL A 89 -0.97 -10.63 -0.45
N LEU A 90 0.18 -9.97 -0.35
CA LEU A 90 0.47 -8.99 0.69
C LEU A 90 0.58 -7.59 0.08
N PHE A 91 -0.28 -6.68 0.48
CA PHE A 91 -0.13 -5.26 0.16
C PHE A 91 0.30 -4.49 1.43
N ALA A 92 1.60 -4.29 1.59
CA ALA A 92 2.19 -3.45 2.63
C ALA A 92 1.98 -1.97 2.27
N ASN A 93 0.77 -1.47 2.56
CA ASN A 93 0.31 -0.16 2.14
C ASN A 93 0.35 0.89 3.27
N ALA A 94 0.22 0.49 4.52
CA ALA A 94 0.23 1.43 5.63
C ALA A 94 1.49 2.31 5.64
N GLY A 95 1.29 3.60 5.86
CA GLY A 95 2.38 4.57 5.91
C GLY A 95 1.86 5.93 6.36
N ILE A 96 2.79 6.78 6.77
CA ILE A 96 2.53 8.17 7.15
C ILE A 96 3.39 9.12 6.34
N GLY A 97 2.83 10.29 6.02
CA GLY A 97 3.59 11.40 5.48
C GLY A 97 4.34 12.15 6.59
N GLY A 98 5.28 12.97 6.18
CA GLY A 98 5.97 13.91 7.05
C GLY A 98 6.53 15.05 6.21
N ARG A 99 6.12 16.28 6.50
CA ARG A 99 6.65 17.47 5.82
C ARG A 99 7.39 18.33 6.83
N SER A 100 8.68 18.51 6.62
CA SER A 100 9.52 19.41 7.38
C SER A 100 10.70 19.88 6.54
N PRO A 101 10.98 21.19 6.44
CA PRO A 101 12.15 21.66 5.71
C PRO A 101 13.44 21.23 6.41
N LEU A 102 14.51 21.10 5.65
CA LEU A 102 15.84 20.85 6.21
C LEU A 102 16.20 21.95 7.22
N GLY A 103 16.68 21.55 8.39
CA GLY A 103 16.95 22.43 9.52
C GLY A 103 15.81 22.51 10.55
N ALA A 104 14.58 22.03 10.23
CA ALA A 104 13.45 21.97 11.15
C ALA A 104 12.94 20.54 11.39
N ILE A 105 13.68 19.52 10.95
CA ILE A 105 13.36 18.12 11.18
C ILE A 105 13.72 17.77 12.63
N SER A 106 12.76 17.28 13.41
CA SER A 106 13.03 16.75 14.75
C SER A 106 13.36 15.26 14.70
N GLU A 107 14.12 14.79 15.70
CA GLU A 107 14.41 13.38 15.90
C GLU A 107 13.12 12.55 16.02
N GLU A 108 12.15 13.02 16.81
CA GLU A 108 10.84 12.37 16.97
C GLU A 108 10.11 12.20 15.62
N GLN A 109 10.14 13.22 14.77
CA GLN A 109 9.52 13.15 13.44
C GLN A 109 10.26 12.14 12.55
N PHE A 110 11.58 12.14 12.58
CA PHE A 110 12.41 11.20 11.84
C PHE A 110 12.10 9.77 12.27
N ASP A 111 12.20 9.47 13.57
CA ASP A 111 11.97 8.14 14.12
C ASP A 111 10.57 7.64 13.79
N LYS A 112 9.55 8.46 14.01
CA LYS A 112 8.16 8.10 13.71
C LYS A 112 7.94 7.72 12.25
N VAL A 113 8.50 8.48 11.30
CA VAL A 113 8.31 8.23 9.88
C VAL A 113 9.07 6.97 9.45
N PHE A 114 10.30 6.76 9.96
CA PHE A 114 11.07 5.55 9.68
C PHE A 114 10.49 4.32 10.36
N ASP A 115 10.05 4.41 11.60
CA ASP A 115 9.42 3.30 12.32
C ASP A 115 8.19 2.77 11.59
N VAL A 116 7.31 3.66 11.14
CA VAL A 116 6.11 3.24 10.41
C VAL A 116 6.46 2.78 8.99
N ASN A 117 7.13 3.64 8.21
CA ASN A 117 7.25 3.40 6.77
C ASN A 117 8.31 2.36 6.40
N VAL A 118 9.40 2.26 7.16
CA VAL A 118 10.53 1.36 6.87
C VAL A 118 10.48 0.12 7.73
N LYS A 119 10.61 0.27 9.05
CA LYS A 119 10.58 -0.84 10.00
C LYS A 119 9.25 -1.60 9.95
N GLY A 120 8.13 -0.88 10.00
CA GLY A 120 6.79 -1.47 9.92
C GLY A 120 6.56 -2.25 8.63
N THR A 121 7.01 -1.72 7.48
CA THR A 121 6.91 -2.44 6.19
C THR A 121 7.79 -3.68 6.18
N LEU A 122 9.05 -3.58 6.64
CA LEU A 122 9.97 -4.72 6.70
C LEU A 122 9.37 -5.87 7.52
N PHE A 123 8.94 -5.58 8.75
CA PHE A 123 8.41 -6.62 9.63
C PHE A 123 7.03 -7.13 9.22
N THR A 124 6.21 -6.31 8.55
CA THR A 124 4.97 -6.78 7.89
C THR A 124 5.30 -7.87 6.87
N VAL A 125 6.27 -7.65 5.99
CA VAL A 125 6.69 -8.65 5.00
C VAL A 125 7.31 -9.87 5.68
N GLN A 126 8.26 -9.67 6.59
CA GLN A 126 8.95 -10.76 7.27
C GLN A 126 7.99 -11.70 8.02
N LYS A 127 6.96 -11.16 8.68
CA LYS A 127 5.96 -11.95 9.41
C LYS A 127 4.92 -12.61 8.48
N ALA A 128 4.72 -12.07 7.27
CA ALA A 128 3.86 -12.69 6.26
C ALA A 128 4.54 -13.89 5.57
N LEU A 129 5.87 -13.86 5.38
CA LEU A 129 6.60 -14.87 4.59
C LEU A 129 6.32 -16.32 4.98
N PRO A 130 6.25 -16.72 6.27
CA PRO A 130 5.94 -18.10 6.64
C PRO A 130 4.57 -18.59 6.17
N LEU A 131 3.64 -17.67 5.87
CA LEU A 131 2.30 -17.96 5.39
C LEU A 131 2.20 -17.89 3.86
N MET A 132 3.21 -17.34 3.18
CA MET A 132 3.19 -17.17 1.73
C MET A 132 3.60 -18.46 1.00
N ARG A 133 3.01 -18.66 -0.17
CA ARG A 133 3.24 -19.84 -1.03
C ARG A 133 3.81 -19.41 -2.38
N ALA A 134 4.32 -20.38 -3.14
CA ALA A 134 4.72 -20.16 -4.53
C ALA A 134 3.55 -19.55 -5.34
N GLY A 135 3.86 -18.58 -6.19
CA GLY A 135 2.87 -17.76 -6.90
C GLY A 135 2.37 -16.55 -6.11
N GLY A 136 2.83 -16.37 -4.87
CA GLY A 136 2.48 -15.22 -4.03
C GLY A 136 2.99 -13.88 -4.59
N SER A 137 2.30 -12.80 -4.25
CA SER A 137 2.66 -11.43 -4.65
C SER A 137 2.77 -10.51 -3.44
N ILE A 138 3.91 -9.84 -3.29
CA ILE A 138 4.16 -8.78 -2.31
C ILE A 138 4.15 -7.45 -3.07
N ILE A 139 3.31 -6.53 -2.61
CA ILE A 139 3.21 -5.17 -3.15
C ILE A 139 3.59 -4.20 -2.03
N LEU A 140 4.56 -3.34 -2.30
CA LEU A 140 5.03 -2.32 -1.36
C LEU A 140 4.59 -0.94 -1.83
N THR A 141 4.08 -0.10 -0.93
CA THR A 141 3.71 1.27 -1.28
C THR A 141 4.92 2.19 -1.31
N GLY A 142 5.37 2.49 -2.53
CA GLY A 142 6.35 3.55 -2.83
C GLY A 142 5.74 4.95 -2.84
N SER A 143 6.34 5.82 -3.62
CA SER A 143 5.86 7.17 -3.96
C SER A 143 6.75 7.74 -5.06
N THR A 144 6.23 8.64 -5.90
CA THR A 144 7.05 9.45 -6.82
C THR A 144 8.20 10.15 -6.10
N THR A 145 7.99 10.59 -4.85
CA THR A 145 9.02 11.25 -4.04
C THR A 145 10.20 10.35 -3.67
N GLY A 146 10.07 9.02 -3.79
CA GLY A 146 11.18 8.08 -3.62
C GLY A 146 12.18 8.09 -4.77
N SER A 147 11.82 8.68 -5.91
CA SER A 147 12.61 8.74 -7.13
C SER A 147 12.92 10.17 -7.58
N MET A 148 12.21 11.18 -7.04
CA MET A 148 12.40 12.58 -7.37
C MET A 148 12.56 13.44 -6.11
N GLY A 149 13.26 14.57 -6.22
CA GLY A 149 13.38 15.55 -5.14
C GLY A 149 12.07 16.30 -4.91
N THR A 150 11.66 16.41 -3.65
CA THR A 150 10.45 17.14 -3.26
C THR A 150 10.77 18.03 -2.06
N PRO A 151 10.59 19.37 -2.15
CA PRO A 151 10.89 20.28 -1.06
C PRO A 151 10.16 19.93 0.24
N ALA A 152 10.89 19.95 1.35
CA ALA A 152 10.42 19.64 2.70
C ALA A 152 9.93 18.19 2.93
N PHE A 153 10.24 17.26 2.03
CA PHE A 153 9.85 15.85 2.15
C PHE A 153 11.04 14.89 2.32
N SER A 154 12.24 15.38 2.62
CA SER A 154 13.46 14.57 2.63
C SER A 154 13.35 13.28 3.45
N VAL A 155 12.80 13.32 4.67
CA VAL A 155 12.64 12.13 5.53
C VAL A 155 11.65 11.14 4.91
N TYR A 156 10.47 11.61 4.49
CA TYR A 156 9.48 10.77 3.83
C TYR A 156 10.02 10.15 2.53
N SER A 157 10.65 10.97 1.70
CA SER A 157 11.26 10.52 0.43
C SER A 157 12.33 9.45 0.64
N ALA A 158 13.17 9.62 1.68
CA ALA A 158 14.16 8.63 2.06
C ALA A 158 13.53 7.29 2.44
N THR A 159 12.39 7.30 3.17
CA THR A 159 11.68 6.05 3.47
C THR A 159 11.15 5.37 2.21
N LYS A 160 10.67 6.15 1.22
CA LYS A 160 10.15 5.58 -0.04
C LYS A 160 11.26 5.09 -0.97
N ALA A 161 12.43 5.72 -0.93
CA ALA A 161 13.64 5.20 -1.58
C ALA A 161 14.11 3.88 -0.94
N ALA A 162 14.04 3.76 0.39
CA ALA A 162 14.33 2.50 1.10
C ALA A 162 13.37 1.38 0.66
N ILE A 163 12.06 1.64 0.58
CA ILE A 163 11.05 0.69 0.11
C ILE A 163 11.36 0.21 -1.31
N ARG A 164 11.73 1.14 -2.21
CA ARG A 164 12.14 0.78 -3.58
C ARG A 164 13.32 -0.19 -3.59
N ASN A 165 14.31 0.05 -2.74
CA ASN A 165 15.48 -0.83 -2.66
C ASN A 165 15.17 -2.16 -1.99
N PHE A 166 14.26 -2.21 -1.01
CA PHE A 166 13.78 -3.48 -0.43
C PHE A 166 13.22 -4.40 -1.51
N ALA A 167 12.35 -3.90 -2.40
CA ALA A 167 11.81 -4.73 -3.45
C ALA A 167 12.89 -5.38 -4.33
N ARG A 168 13.94 -4.63 -4.67
CA ARG A 168 15.06 -5.14 -5.48
C ARG A 168 15.87 -6.21 -4.74
N SER A 169 16.21 -5.95 -3.47
CA SER A 169 16.96 -6.90 -2.64
C SER A 169 16.14 -8.15 -2.37
N TRP A 170 14.86 -8.00 -1.98
CA TRP A 170 13.99 -9.14 -1.68
C TRP A 170 13.62 -9.96 -2.91
N ALA A 171 13.61 -9.36 -4.11
CA ALA A 171 13.48 -10.15 -5.35
C ALA A 171 14.63 -11.16 -5.52
N LEU A 172 15.82 -10.83 -5.02
CA LEU A 172 16.97 -11.75 -5.00
C LEU A 172 16.87 -12.76 -3.85
N ASP A 173 16.48 -12.30 -2.65
CA ASP A 173 16.31 -13.16 -1.47
C ASP A 173 15.22 -14.23 -1.68
N LEU A 174 14.17 -13.88 -2.45
CA LEU A 174 13.03 -14.75 -2.75
C LEU A 174 13.25 -15.60 -4.03
N LYS A 175 14.45 -15.58 -4.61
CA LYS A 175 14.75 -16.39 -5.79
C LYS A 175 14.47 -17.88 -5.54
N GLY A 176 13.74 -18.50 -6.45
CA GLY A 176 13.38 -19.93 -6.37
C GLY A 176 12.12 -20.22 -5.53
N THR A 177 11.56 -19.25 -4.80
CA THR A 177 10.33 -19.43 -4.01
C THR A 177 9.05 -19.31 -4.85
N GLY A 178 9.13 -18.67 -6.02
CA GLY A 178 7.98 -18.30 -6.84
C GLY A 178 7.18 -17.09 -6.29
N ILE A 179 7.66 -16.42 -5.23
CA ILE A 179 7.04 -15.20 -4.69
C ILE A 179 7.63 -13.99 -5.41
N ARG A 180 6.77 -13.08 -5.85
CA ARG A 180 7.14 -11.81 -6.49
C ARG A 180 7.06 -10.67 -5.49
N VAL A 181 7.92 -9.67 -5.63
CA VAL A 181 7.85 -8.44 -4.85
C VAL A 181 8.03 -7.22 -5.75
N ASN A 182 7.06 -6.30 -5.72
CA ASN A 182 7.08 -5.09 -6.55
C ASN A 182 6.64 -3.87 -5.74
N VAL A 183 7.00 -2.69 -6.23
CA VAL A 183 6.62 -1.40 -5.65
C VAL A 183 5.52 -0.78 -6.51
N LEU A 184 4.47 -0.32 -5.86
CA LEU A 184 3.45 0.55 -6.41
C LEU A 184 3.75 1.97 -5.93
N ALA A 185 4.08 2.88 -6.84
CA ALA A 185 4.51 4.25 -6.54
C ALA A 185 3.44 5.28 -6.98
N PRO A 186 2.51 5.65 -6.09
CA PRO A 186 1.52 6.68 -6.41
C PRO A 186 2.13 8.07 -6.49
N GLY A 187 1.56 8.91 -7.36
CA GLY A 187 1.63 10.36 -7.29
C GLY A 187 0.63 10.93 -6.29
N ALA A 188 0.34 12.23 -6.39
CA ALA A 188 -0.71 12.86 -5.60
C ALA A 188 -2.06 12.17 -5.87
N THR A 189 -2.69 11.68 -4.81
CA THR A 189 -3.93 10.90 -4.88
C THR A 189 -4.93 11.43 -3.84
N THR A 190 -6.19 11.62 -4.21
CA THR A 190 -7.27 12.20 -3.37
C THR A 190 -7.68 11.26 -2.23
N THR A 191 -6.75 11.00 -1.32
CA THR A 191 -6.99 10.20 -0.11
C THR A 191 -7.45 11.11 1.04
N PRO A 192 -8.17 10.57 2.05
CA PRO A 192 -8.45 11.31 3.26
C PRO A 192 -7.18 11.86 3.94
N GLY A 193 -6.06 11.13 3.87
CA GLY A 193 -4.78 11.57 4.40
C GLY A 193 -4.25 12.85 3.72
N LEU A 194 -4.27 12.90 2.39
CA LEU A 194 -3.89 14.10 1.63
C LEU A 194 -4.86 15.24 1.91
N LEU A 195 -6.17 15.00 1.75
CA LEU A 195 -7.18 16.05 1.89
C LEU A 195 -7.18 16.67 3.29
N ASN A 196 -7.12 15.86 4.35
CA ASN A 196 -7.05 16.34 5.73
C ASN A 196 -5.72 17.08 6.02
N GLY A 197 -4.62 16.66 5.39
CA GLY A 197 -3.34 17.36 5.48
C GLY A 197 -3.42 18.76 4.88
N LEU A 198 -4.03 18.88 3.70
CA LEU A 198 -4.19 20.14 2.98
C LEU A 198 -5.23 21.06 3.66
N ALA A 199 -6.34 20.50 4.18
CA ALA A 199 -7.37 21.27 4.87
C ALA A 199 -6.83 22.06 6.07
N LYS A 200 -5.85 21.50 6.79
CA LYS A 200 -5.19 22.16 7.92
C LYS A 200 -4.44 23.45 7.54
N THR A 201 -4.12 23.63 6.29
CA THR A 201 -3.41 24.84 5.80
C THR A 201 -4.33 26.00 5.49
N GLY A 202 -5.64 25.77 5.38
CA GLY A 202 -6.62 26.75 4.88
C GLY A 202 -6.53 27.03 3.37
N MET A 203 -5.64 26.35 2.64
CA MET A 203 -5.37 26.56 1.21
C MET A 203 -5.59 25.29 0.37
N GLN A 204 -6.48 24.41 0.80
CA GLN A 204 -6.66 23.08 0.22
C GLN A 204 -6.86 23.12 -1.30
N GLU A 205 -7.74 23.97 -1.79
CA GLU A 205 -8.08 24.07 -3.23
C GLU A 205 -6.88 24.52 -4.07
N ALA A 206 -6.20 25.58 -3.63
CA ALA A 206 -4.99 26.08 -4.32
C ALA A 206 -3.86 25.05 -4.34
N LEU A 207 -3.68 24.32 -3.23
CA LEU A 207 -2.65 23.26 -3.14
C LEU A 207 -3.01 22.05 -4.01
N LEU A 208 -4.28 21.66 -4.09
CA LEU A 208 -4.72 20.60 -5.01
C LEU A 208 -4.52 21.01 -6.47
N ALA A 209 -4.86 22.25 -6.84
CA ALA A 209 -4.61 22.77 -8.18
C ALA A 209 -3.10 22.79 -8.49
N GLY A 210 -2.25 23.19 -7.52
CA GLY A 210 -0.80 23.14 -7.66
C GLY A 210 -0.24 21.73 -7.81
N LEU A 211 -0.81 20.73 -7.14
CA LEU A 211 -0.43 19.33 -7.34
C LEU A 211 -0.88 18.81 -8.70
N ALA A 212 -2.07 19.18 -9.15
CA ALA A 212 -2.62 18.81 -10.44
C ALA A 212 -1.76 19.35 -11.60
N SER A 213 -1.35 20.61 -11.54
CA SER A 213 -0.55 21.27 -12.59
C SER A 213 0.86 20.70 -12.75
N GLN A 214 1.36 19.95 -11.79
CA GLN A 214 2.67 19.30 -11.89
C GLN A 214 2.65 18.01 -12.71
N ALA A 215 1.49 17.37 -12.83
CA ALA A 215 1.36 16.12 -13.56
C ALA A 215 0.94 16.39 -15.02
N PRO A 216 1.52 15.71 -16.03
CA PRO A 216 1.10 15.82 -17.43
C PRO A 216 -0.40 15.60 -17.68
N LEU A 217 -1.08 14.78 -16.85
CA LEU A 217 -2.54 14.60 -16.95
C LEU A 217 -3.34 15.72 -16.28
N GLU A 218 -2.70 16.75 -15.72
CA GLU A 218 -3.28 17.97 -15.14
C GLU A 218 -4.37 17.72 -14.10
N ARG A 219 -4.27 16.62 -13.35
CA ARG A 219 -5.19 16.27 -12.27
C ARG A 219 -4.50 15.45 -11.17
N VAL A 220 -5.09 15.48 -10.00
CA VAL A 220 -4.77 14.55 -8.91
C VAL A 220 -5.43 13.21 -9.19
N GLY A 221 -4.76 12.10 -8.88
CA GLY A 221 -5.29 10.75 -9.06
C GLY A 221 -6.41 10.40 -8.08
N ASN A 222 -7.19 9.38 -8.42
CA ASN A 222 -8.20 8.78 -7.54
C ASN A 222 -7.63 7.48 -6.93
N PRO A 223 -7.93 7.13 -5.67
CA PRO A 223 -7.53 5.85 -5.06
C PRO A 223 -7.86 4.62 -5.89
N ASP A 224 -8.97 4.63 -6.63
CA ASP A 224 -9.38 3.49 -7.48
C ASP A 224 -8.43 3.27 -8.67
N GLU A 225 -7.76 4.31 -9.17
CA GLU A 225 -6.76 4.18 -10.24
C GLU A 225 -5.50 3.47 -9.71
N THR A 226 -5.10 3.79 -8.50
CA THR A 226 -4.00 3.08 -7.82
C THR A 226 -4.39 1.64 -7.48
N ALA A 227 -5.63 1.40 -7.04
CA ALA A 227 -6.15 0.07 -6.75
C ALA A 227 -6.21 -0.84 -7.98
N ALA A 228 -6.44 -0.28 -9.18
CA ALA A 228 -6.41 -1.04 -10.43
C ALA A 228 -5.00 -1.61 -10.73
N VAL A 229 -3.96 -0.82 -10.48
CA VAL A 229 -2.57 -1.28 -10.63
C VAL A 229 -2.17 -2.23 -9.49
N ALA A 230 -2.67 -2.03 -8.27
CA ALA A 230 -2.49 -3.00 -7.19
C ALA A 230 -3.09 -4.37 -7.57
N LEU A 231 -4.27 -4.40 -8.20
CA LEU A 231 -4.87 -5.63 -8.72
C LEU A 231 -4.00 -6.30 -9.79
N PHE A 232 -3.49 -5.53 -10.75
CA PHE A 232 -2.56 -6.03 -11.76
C PHE A 232 -1.33 -6.68 -11.11
N LEU A 233 -0.70 -6.02 -10.14
CA LEU A 233 0.46 -6.55 -9.42
C LEU A 233 0.12 -7.77 -8.55
N ALA A 234 -1.12 -7.87 -8.04
CA ALA A 234 -1.59 -9.00 -7.23
C ALA A 234 -1.89 -10.24 -8.08
N SER A 235 -2.30 -10.05 -9.34
CA SER A 235 -2.77 -11.11 -10.24
C SER A 235 -1.64 -11.75 -11.05
N ASP A 236 -1.98 -12.80 -11.78
CA ASP A 236 -1.07 -13.50 -12.69
C ASP A 236 -0.73 -12.67 -13.94
N ASP A 237 -1.47 -11.56 -14.21
CA ASP A 237 -1.16 -10.62 -15.29
C ASP A 237 0.25 -10.01 -15.14
N SER A 238 0.81 -9.99 -13.93
CA SER A 238 2.16 -9.53 -13.62
C SER A 238 3.14 -10.66 -13.27
N SER A 239 2.86 -11.90 -13.72
CA SER A 239 3.61 -13.11 -13.35
C SER A 239 5.10 -13.06 -13.70
N PHE A 240 5.51 -12.23 -14.67
CA PHE A 240 6.93 -12.05 -15.04
C PHE A 240 7.55 -10.75 -14.50
N MET A 241 6.93 -10.17 -13.44
CA MET A 241 7.40 -8.92 -12.81
C MET A 241 7.80 -9.16 -11.36
N THR A 242 9.07 -8.86 -11.03
CA THR A 242 9.58 -8.79 -9.65
C THR A 242 10.70 -7.76 -9.55
N GLY A 243 10.84 -7.08 -8.40
CA GLY A 243 11.81 -6.01 -8.16
C GLY A 243 11.49 -4.70 -8.90
N SER A 244 10.34 -4.60 -9.55
CA SER A 244 9.93 -3.44 -10.35
C SER A 244 9.28 -2.36 -9.50
N GLU A 245 9.41 -1.11 -9.93
CA GLU A 245 8.65 0.04 -9.43
C GLU A 245 7.69 0.50 -10.53
N VAL A 246 6.40 0.51 -10.21
CA VAL A 246 5.32 0.89 -11.14
C VAL A 246 4.68 2.17 -10.66
N PHE A 247 4.76 3.22 -11.47
CA PHE A 247 4.23 4.54 -11.15
C PHE A 247 2.76 4.67 -11.55
N VAL A 248 1.96 5.31 -10.68
CA VAL A 248 0.56 5.72 -10.93
C VAL A 248 0.45 7.19 -10.53
N ASP A 249 0.93 8.08 -11.36
CA ASP A 249 1.27 9.45 -10.99
C ASP A 249 0.86 10.51 -12.01
N GLY A 250 0.11 10.13 -13.05
CA GLY A 250 -0.25 11.04 -14.13
C GLY A 250 0.92 11.53 -14.97
N GLY A 251 2.05 10.83 -14.93
CA GLY A 251 3.28 11.16 -15.66
C GLY A 251 4.28 12.01 -14.87
N LEU A 252 3.97 12.41 -13.63
CA LEU A 252 4.76 13.38 -12.84
C LEU A 252 6.25 13.02 -12.72
N ALA A 253 6.58 11.76 -12.51
CA ALA A 253 7.97 11.31 -12.33
C ALA A 253 8.57 10.71 -13.61
N GLN A 254 7.88 10.81 -14.74
CA GLN A 254 8.29 10.16 -16.01
C GLN A 254 8.87 11.17 -17.02
N VAL A 255 8.61 12.46 -16.86
CA VAL A 255 9.04 13.54 -17.75
C VAL A 255 9.70 14.69 -16.99
#